data_768c522719e499d94b3e98a550cf1692
#
_entry.id   768c522719e499d94b3e98a550cf1692
#
_cell.length_a   1.000
_cell.length_b   1.000
_cell.length_c   1.000
_cell.angle_alpha   90.00
_cell.angle_beta   90.00
_cell.angle_gamma   90.00
#
_symmetry.space_group_name_H-M   'P 1'
#
loop_
_entity.id
_entity.type
_entity.pdbx_description
1 polymer ?
#
loop_
_entity_poly.entity_id
_entity_poly.type
_entity_poly.pdbx_seq_one_letter_code
_entity_poly.pdbx_strand_id
1 'polypeptide(L)'
;MSNPLHASYYADQAVQRTVTIAENVLIARDTCRLRFECPPLARAAVPGQFLMLRLADVNDPLLGRALALYDTVRDSSGAHWGIDLVYLAKGKFTRRLAACPPGTRVTVWGPLGNGFSAQATEHLVMVAGGIGQTPFLALAAESLGRQRYGDPPRAVTPAAKVTLCYGARSADYLAGVEDFQRLGVDVRLSTDDGSRGHHGLVTDLLSQVLATRTTACRVVCCGPEVMLQAVAQLAAAHEVPCDVSLETPMACGIGICFSCVAKIKDASGQWDYKRTCVEGP
;
A
#
# COMPACT_ATOMS: atom_id res chain seq x y z
N MET A 1 -29.27 -10.71 -3.82
CA MET A 1 -30.08 -9.62 -3.24
C MET A 1 -29.12 -8.74 -2.46
N SER A 2 -28.97 -7.46 -2.81
CA SER A 2 -28.15 -6.53 -2.04
C SER A 2 -28.79 -6.36 -0.65
N ASN A 3 -27.98 -6.49 0.40
CA ASN A 3 -28.44 -6.19 1.75
C ASN A 3 -28.90 -4.71 1.81
N PRO A 4 -30.15 -4.38 2.11
CA PRO A 4 -30.64 -3.00 2.13
C PRO A 4 -29.98 -2.15 3.25
N LEU A 5 -29.28 -2.78 4.19
CA LEU A 5 -28.48 -2.12 5.22
C LEU A 5 -27.02 -1.93 4.79
N HIS A 6 -26.65 -2.42 3.60
CA HIS A 6 -25.30 -2.29 3.08
C HIS A 6 -25.09 -0.85 2.60
N ALA A 7 -24.36 -0.07 3.36
CA ALA A 7 -23.87 1.23 2.91
C ALA A 7 -22.67 1.02 1.98
N SER A 8 -22.61 1.79 0.90
CA SER A 8 -21.37 1.89 0.11
C SER A 8 -20.19 2.20 1.04
N TYR A 9 -19.06 1.56 0.81
CA TYR A 9 -17.85 1.72 1.63
C TYR A 9 -17.92 1.11 3.04
N TYR A 10 -18.73 0.10 3.25
CA TYR A 10 -18.79 -0.61 4.51
C TYR A 10 -17.78 -1.77 4.53
N ALA A 11 -17.07 -1.93 5.66
CA ALA A 11 -16.04 -2.97 5.82
C ALA A 11 -16.67 -4.33 6.25
N ASP A 12 -17.63 -4.83 5.49
CA ASP A 12 -18.43 -6.02 5.79
C ASP A 12 -17.66 -7.35 5.62
N GLN A 13 -16.56 -7.34 4.88
CA GLN A 13 -15.66 -8.50 4.74
C GLN A 13 -14.52 -8.49 5.76
N ALA A 14 -14.43 -7.44 6.58
CA ALA A 14 -13.40 -7.34 7.58
C ALA A 14 -13.61 -8.38 8.70
N VAL A 15 -12.54 -9.06 9.05
CA VAL A 15 -12.50 -10.00 10.18
C VAL A 15 -11.48 -9.54 11.20
N GLN A 16 -11.74 -9.80 12.49
CA GLN A 16 -10.75 -9.61 13.54
C GLN A 16 -10.20 -10.98 13.97
N ARG A 17 -8.88 -11.09 14.08
CA ARG A 17 -8.18 -12.31 14.52
C ARG A 17 -7.03 -11.95 15.43
N THR A 18 -6.74 -12.83 16.38
CA THR A 18 -5.44 -12.87 17.06
C THR A 18 -4.59 -13.91 16.36
N VAL A 19 -3.47 -13.45 15.82
CA VAL A 19 -2.52 -14.26 15.05
C VAL A 19 -1.15 -14.23 15.69
N THR A 20 -0.29 -15.17 15.30
CA THR A 20 1.08 -15.25 15.78
C THR A 20 2.04 -14.78 14.68
N ILE A 21 2.98 -13.95 15.04
CA ILE A 21 4.06 -13.51 14.14
C ILE A 21 4.88 -14.75 13.74
N ALA A 22 4.93 -15.04 12.45
CA ALA A 22 5.79 -16.08 11.89
C ALA A 22 7.19 -15.53 11.57
N GLU A 23 7.27 -14.30 11.08
CA GLU A 23 8.53 -13.62 10.73
C GLU A 23 8.42 -12.13 11.02
N ASN A 24 9.49 -11.55 11.56
CA ASN A 24 9.61 -10.10 11.75
C ASN A 24 11.08 -9.73 11.58
N VAL A 25 11.44 -9.28 10.37
CA VAL A 25 12.84 -9.11 9.97
C VAL A 25 13.10 -7.70 9.45
N LEU A 26 14.28 -7.17 9.79
CA LEU A 26 14.77 -5.91 9.25
C LEU A 26 15.18 -6.12 7.78
N ILE A 27 14.59 -5.34 6.86
CA ILE A 27 14.86 -5.43 5.42
C ILE A 27 15.53 -4.18 4.85
N ALA A 28 15.50 -3.06 5.58
CA ALA A 28 16.22 -1.82 5.30
C ALA A 28 16.31 -1.02 6.60
N ARG A 29 16.99 0.11 6.60
CA ARG A 29 17.11 0.97 7.78
C ARG A 29 15.74 1.33 8.35
N ASP A 30 15.53 1.01 9.64
CA ASP A 30 14.27 1.21 10.37
C ASP A 30 13.03 0.57 9.71
N THR A 31 13.20 -0.32 8.72
CA THR A 31 12.10 -0.91 7.95
C THR A 31 12.07 -2.42 8.12
N CYS A 32 10.95 -2.93 8.63
CA CYS A 32 10.75 -4.35 8.92
C CYS A 32 9.67 -4.94 8.02
N ARG A 33 9.85 -6.23 7.66
CA ARG A 33 8.80 -7.08 7.11
C ARG A 33 8.25 -7.97 8.21
N LEU A 34 6.92 -7.90 8.39
CA LEU A 34 6.14 -8.73 9.30
C LEU A 34 5.35 -9.75 8.49
N ARG A 35 5.45 -11.02 8.85
CA ARG A 35 4.66 -12.11 8.26
C ARG A 35 3.90 -12.84 9.34
N PHE A 36 2.63 -13.17 9.07
CA PHE A 36 1.82 -14.01 9.93
C PHE A 36 0.84 -14.87 9.11
N GLU A 37 0.49 -16.02 9.68
CA GLU A 37 -0.52 -16.90 9.08
C GLU A 37 -1.91 -16.33 9.33
N CYS A 38 -2.70 -16.15 8.27
CA CYS A 38 -4.12 -15.81 8.32
C CYS A 38 -4.79 -16.08 6.97
N PRO A 39 -5.14 -17.33 6.64
CA PRO A 39 -5.74 -17.67 5.35
C PRO A 39 -7.00 -16.87 4.99
N PRO A 40 -7.91 -16.54 5.92
CA PRO A 40 -9.08 -15.72 5.58
C PRO A 40 -8.72 -14.33 5.07
N LEU A 41 -7.75 -13.65 5.72
CA LEU A 41 -7.28 -12.34 5.26
C LEU A 41 -6.53 -12.46 3.93
N ALA A 42 -5.70 -13.49 3.77
CA ALA A 42 -4.92 -13.71 2.55
C ALA A 42 -5.81 -13.97 1.33
N ARG A 43 -6.98 -14.59 1.51
CA ARG A 43 -7.96 -14.79 0.42
C ARG A 43 -8.70 -13.51 0.06
N ALA A 44 -9.17 -12.78 1.07
CA ALA A 44 -10.06 -11.64 0.85
C ALA A 44 -9.31 -10.36 0.42
N ALA A 45 -8.03 -10.23 0.77
CA ALA A 45 -7.28 -9.01 0.54
C ALA A 45 -7.05 -8.69 -0.94
N VAL A 46 -7.15 -7.40 -1.29
CA VAL A 46 -6.81 -6.89 -2.63
C VAL A 46 -5.74 -5.80 -2.53
N PRO A 47 -4.97 -5.55 -3.60
CA PRO A 47 -3.91 -4.55 -3.62
C PRO A 47 -4.40 -3.14 -3.25
N GLY A 48 -3.64 -2.45 -2.39
CA GLY A 48 -3.95 -1.12 -1.89
C GLY A 48 -4.80 -1.12 -0.62
N GLN A 49 -5.30 -2.26 -0.17
CA GLN A 49 -5.92 -2.40 1.15
C GLN A 49 -4.88 -2.38 2.27
N PHE A 50 -5.35 -2.22 3.48
CA PHE A 50 -4.54 -2.20 4.70
C PHE A 50 -5.16 -3.07 5.79
N LEU A 51 -4.39 -3.33 6.82
CA LEU A 51 -4.84 -3.97 8.06
C LEU A 51 -4.57 -3.04 9.23
N MET A 52 -5.48 -3.03 10.19
CA MET A 52 -5.18 -2.49 11.51
C MET A 52 -4.53 -3.58 12.35
N LEU A 53 -3.47 -3.23 13.06
CA LEU A 53 -2.70 -4.16 13.88
C LEU A 53 -2.38 -3.54 15.24
N ARG A 54 -2.54 -4.35 16.31
CA ARG A 54 -2.09 -4.01 17.66
C ARG A 54 -1.41 -5.23 18.31
N LEU A 55 -0.56 -4.97 19.28
CA LEU A 55 -0.06 -6.06 20.12
C LEU A 55 -1.21 -6.66 20.92
N ALA A 56 -1.30 -7.98 20.99
CA ALA A 56 -2.25 -8.66 21.85
C ALA A 56 -1.79 -8.55 23.32
N ASP A 57 -2.74 -8.70 24.23
CA ASP A 57 -2.48 -8.83 25.68
C ASP A 57 -1.76 -7.63 26.33
N VAL A 58 -1.70 -6.47 25.65
CA VAL A 58 -1.13 -5.24 26.19
C VAL A 58 -2.02 -4.03 25.88
N ASN A 59 -2.08 -3.07 26.81
CA ASN A 59 -2.87 -1.85 26.67
C ASN A 59 -2.02 -0.60 26.35
N ASP A 60 -0.72 -0.74 26.21
CA ASP A 60 0.18 0.33 25.83
C ASP A 60 1.13 -0.12 24.71
N PRO A 61 1.06 0.46 23.52
CA PRO A 61 0.08 1.46 23.07
C PRO A 61 -1.32 0.85 22.85
N LEU A 62 -2.36 1.58 23.29
CA LEU A 62 -3.76 1.12 23.23
C LEU A 62 -4.28 1.00 21.78
N LEU A 63 -4.01 2.03 20.97
CA LEU A 63 -4.52 2.08 19.60
C LEU A 63 -3.64 1.27 18.63
N GLY A 64 -4.28 0.52 17.76
CA GLY A 64 -3.64 -0.11 16.61
C GLY A 64 -3.08 0.90 15.60
N ARG A 65 -2.38 0.38 14.61
CA ARG A 65 -1.87 1.15 13.47
C ARG A 65 -2.32 0.51 12.18
N ALA A 66 -2.69 1.35 11.23
CA ALA A 66 -2.92 0.95 9.86
C ALA A 66 -1.57 0.62 9.21
N LEU A 67 -1.45 -0.55 8.62
CA LEU A 67 -0.30 -1.00 7.85
C LEU A 67 -0.80 -1.50 6.50
N ALA A 68 -0.26 -0.95 5.42
CA ALA A 68 -0.63 -1.33 4.08
C ALA A 68 -0.28 -2.79 3.79
N LEU A 69 -1.14 -3.48 3.06
CA LEU A 69 -0.86 -4.80 2.52
C LEU A 69 0.38 -4.71 1.62
N TYR A 70 1.43 -5.48 1.94
CA TYR A 70 2.60 -5.63 1.07
C TYR A 70 2.34 -6.71 0.04
N ASP A 71 1.99 -7.93 0.51
CA ASP A 71 1.57 -9.04 -0.34
C ASP A 71 0.79 -10.09 0.46
N THR A 72 0.16 -11.02 -0.26
CA THR A 72 -0.39 -12.25 0.32
C THR A 72 0.57 -13.41 0.06
N VAL A 73 0.72 -14.28 1.05
CA VAL A 73 1.61 -15.42 1.00
C VAL A 73 0.82 -16.69 0.70
N ARG A 74 1.36 -17.52 -0.20
CA ARG A 74 0.85 -18.86 -0.49
C ARG A 74 1.77 -19.91 0.10
N ASP A 75 1.22 -21.03 0.49
CA ASP A 75 1.99 -22.19 0.91
C ASP A 75 2.54 -22.98 -0.29
N SER A 76 3.23 -24.08 -0.01
CA SER A 76 3.82 -24.95 -1.03
C SER A 76 2.78 -25.64 -1.94
N SER A 77 1.52 -25.72 -1.51
CA SER A 77 0.41 -26.24 -2.34
C SER A 77 -0.22 -25.15 -3.22
N GLY A 78 0.17 -23.87 -3.07
CA GLY A 78 -0.41 -22.72 -3.72
C GLY A 78 -1.66 -22.16 -3.02
N ALA A 79 -2.04 -22.70 -1.85
CA ALA A 79 -3.17 -22.19 -1.08
C ALA A 79 -2.81 -20.88 -0.35
N HIS A 80 -3.81 -20.03 -0.14
CA HIS A 80 -3.63 -18.81 0.65
C HIS A 80 -3.26 -19.14 2.09
N TRP A 81 -2.11 -18.69 2.53
CA TRP A 81 -1.57 -18.99 3.85
C TRP A 81 -1.54 -17.77 4.78
N GLY A 82 -0.99 -16.66 4.32
CA GLY A 82 -0.75 -15.52 5.22
C GLY A 82 -0.57 -14.20 4.51
N ILE A 83 -0.15 -13.23 5.31
CA ILE A 83 0.01 -11.81 4.93
C ILE A 83 1.43 -11.36 5.22
N ASP A 84 1.99 -10.60 4.29
CA ASP A 84 3.17 -9.77 4.48
C ASP A 84 2.78 -8.30 4.62
N LEU A 85 3.27 -7.66 5.67
CA LEU A 85 3.23 -6.23 5.89
C LEU A 85 4.65 -5.70 5.97
N VAL A 86 4.89 -4.53 5.39
CA VAL A 86 6.17 -3.81 5.55
C VAL A 86 5.89 -2.50 6.26
N TYR A 87 6.69 -2.16 7.26
CA TYR A 87 6.44 -0.98 8.09
C TYR A 87 7.74 -0.31 8.55
N LEU A 88 7.64 1.01 8.81
CA LEU A 88 8.73 1.80 9.34
C LEU A 88 8.67 1.84 10.87
N ALA A 89 9.74 1.47 11.56
CA ALA A 89 9.88 1.48 13.02
C ALA A 89 10.13 2.91 13.54
N LYS A 90 9.14 3.81 13.39
CA LYS A 90 9.26 5.24 13.71
C LYS A 90 8.60 5.65 15.03
N GLY A 91 7.37 5.16 15.27
CA GLY A 91 6.56 5.55 16.43
C GLY A 91 6.63 4.54 17.57
N LYS A 92 5.98 4.85 18.71
CA LYS A 92 5.95 4.00 19.90
C LYS A 92 5.52 2.56 19.58
N PHE A 93 4.41 2.41 18.82
CA PHE A 93 3.90 1.09 18.43
C PHE A 93 4.86 0.34 17.53
N THR A 94 5.29 0.96 16.42
CA THR A 94 6.10 0.27 15.41
C THR A 94 7.51 -0.06 15.89
N ARG A 95 8.10 0.76 16.78
CA ARG A 95 9.37 0.40 17.46
C ARG A 95 9.20 -0.80 18.38
N ARG A 96 8.08 -0.84 19.12
CA ARG A 96 7.79 -1.99 19.99
C ARG A 96 7.51 -3.24 19.16
N LEU A 97 6.76 -3.11 18.06
CA LEU A 97 6.52 -4.20 17.12
C LEU A 97 7.83 -4.73 16.54
N ALA A 98 8.76 -3.85 16.15
CA ALA A 98 10.07 -4.25 15.59
C ALA A 98 10.91 -5.09 16.57
N ALA A 99 10.70 -4.94 17.87
CA ALA A 99 11.36 -5.74 18.91
C ALA A 99 10.63 -7.08 19.20
N CYS A 100 9.48 -7.34 18.60
CA CYS A 100 8.72 -8.58 18.82
C CYS A 100 9.33 -9.74 18.04
N PRO A 101 9.74 -10.84 18.71
CA PRO A 101 10.22 -12.03 18.00
C PRO A 101 9.06 -12.81 17.36
N PRO A 102 9.36 -13.74 16.43
CA PRO A 102 8.42 -14.78 16.03
C PRO A 102 7.80 -15.48 17.26
N GLY A 103 6.53 -15.86 17.18
CA GLY A 103 5.77 -16.39 18.30
C GLY A 103 4.97 -15.33 19.08
N THR A 104 5.27 -14.03 18.92
CA THR A 104 4.49 -12.96 19.55
C THR A 104 3.08 -12.90 18.97
N ARG A 105 2.08 -12.73 19.85
CA ARG A 105 0.67 -12.58 19.47
C ARG A 105 0.33 -11.15 19.13
N VAL A 106 -0.37 -10.96 18.03
CA VAL A 106 -0.90 -9.66 17.57
C VAL A 106 -2.38 -9.80 17.23
N THR A 107 -3.16 -8.77 17.48
CA THR A 107 -4.54 -8.68 17.01
C THR A 107 -4.54 -7.87 15.72
N VAL A 108 -5.12 -8.46 14.67
CA VAL A 108 -5.28 -7.85 13.35
C VAL A 108 -6.75 -7.77 12.99
N TRP A 109 -7.15 -6.72 12.27
CA TRP A 109 -8.47 -6.65 11.65
C TRP A 109 -8.39 -6.02 10.27
N GLY A 110 -9.22 -6.54 9.37
CA GLY A 110 -9.26 -6.20 7.95
C GLY A 110 -9.76 -7.37 7.09
N PRO A 111 -9.54 -7.35 5.76
CA PRO A 111 -8.91 -6.25 5.01
C PRO A 111 -9.77 -4.99 5.04
N LEU A 112 -9.15 -3.82 4.98
CA LEU A 112 -9.78 -2.51 5.09
C LEU A 112 -9.39 -1.63 3.90
N GLY A 113 -10.24 -0.61 3.63
CA GLY A 113 -10.07 0.25 2.45
C GLY A 113 -10.59 -0.41 1.17
N ASN A 114 -10.71 0.38 0.10
CA ASN A 114 -11.24 -0.09 -1.18
C ASN A 114 -10.17 -0.74 -2.07
N GLY A 115 -8.89 -0.48 -1.78
CA GLY A 115 -7.78 -0.85 -2.64
C GLY A 115 -7.69 0.02 -3.89
N PHE A 116 -6.66 -0.17 -4.67
CA PHE A 116 -6.51 0.51 -5.96
C PHE A 116 -7.51 -0.01 -6.98
N SER A 117 -7.98 0.89 -7.84
CA SER A 117 -8.89 0.54 -8.95
C SER A 117 -8.25 -0.52 -9.87
N ALA A 118 -9.07 -1.52 -10.27
CA ALA A 118 -8.70 -2.52 -11.27
C ALA A 118 -8.80 -2.00 -12.72
N GLN A 119 -8.83 -0.68 -12.93
CA GLN A 119 -8.96 -0.07 -14.24
C GLN A 119 -7.81 -0.51 -15.16
N ALA A 120 -8.17 -0.95 -16.37
CA ALA A 120 -7.20 -1.36 -17.37
C ALA A 120 -6.29 -0.19 -17.78
N THR A 121 -5.00 -0.46 -17.90
CA THR A 121 -4.01 0.48 -18.43
C THR A 121 -2.92 -0.29 -19.15
N GLU A 122 -2.36 0.29 -20.20
CA GLU A 122 -1.23 -0.33 -20.92
C GLU A 122 0.07 -0.18 -20.11
N HIS A 123 0.25 0.95 -19.41
CA HIS A 123 1.42 1.23 -18.60
C HIS A 123 1.01 1.75 -17.23
N LEU A 124 1.23 0.95 -16.20
CA LEU A 124 1.06 1.39 -14.81
C LEU A 124 2.37 2.00 -14.30
N VAL A 125 2.31 3.26 -13.84
CA VAL A 125 3.44 3.97 -13.24
C VAL A 125 3.15 4.18 -11.75
N MET A 126 3.91 3.50 -10.90
CA MET A 126 3.83 3.62 -9.45
C MET A 126 4.91 4.57 -8.96
N VAL A 127 4.54 5.53 -8.09
CA VAL A 127 5.47 6.53 -7.54
C VAL A 127 5.47 6.43 -6.02
N ALA A 128 6.61 6.03 -5.46
CA ALA A 128 6.77 5.78 -4.04
C ALA A 128 7.78 6.72 -3.39
N GLY A 129 7.42 7.27 -2.23
CA GLY A 129 8.34 7.98 -1.34
C GLY A 129 8.57 7.23 -0.03
N GLY A 130 9.81 6.77 0.21
CA GLY A 130 10.14 6.01 1.42
C GLY A 130 9.27 4.79 1.61
N ILE A 131 8.60 4.69 2.78
CA ILE A 131 7.72 3.56 3.10
C ILE A 131 6.48 3.47 2.21
N GLY A 132 6.15 4.51 1.43
CA GLY A 132 5.02 4.52 0.50
C GLY A 132 5.09 3.48 -0.62
N GLN A 133 6.19 2.75 -0.77
CA GLN A 133 6.30 1.62 -1.69
C GLN A 133 5.47 0.39 -1.24
N THR A 134 5.08 0.33 0.04
CA THR A 134 4.46 -0.86 0.62
C THR A 134 3.17 -1.34 -0.06
N PRO A 135 2.22 -0.49 -0.50
CA PRO A 135 1.00 -0.95 -1.14
C PRO A 135 1.20 -1.39 -2.60
N PHE A 136 2.42 -1.29 -3.15
CA PHE A 136 2.65 -1.45 -4.58
C PHE A 136 3.13 -2.83 -5.01
N LEU A 137 3.66 -3.69 -4.12
CA LEU A 137 4.13 -5.01 -4.54
C LEU A 137 2.96 -5.88 -5.03
N ALA A 138 1.90 -5.98 -4.24
CA ALA A 138 0.70 -6.71 -4.62
C ALA A 138 0.04 -6.10 -5.87
N LEU A 139 0.00 -4.76 -5.99
CA LEU A 139 -0.52 -4.08 -7.17
C LEU A 139 0.29 -4.41 -8.43
N ALA A 140 1.62 -4.42 -8.32
CA ALA A 140 2.49 -4.79 -9.43
C ALA A 140 2.29 -6.24 -9.86
N ALA A 141 2.22 -7.18 -8.90
CA ALA A 141 1.98 -8.59 -9.16
C ALA A 141 0.64 -8.83 -9.88
N GLU A 142 -0.42 -8.14 -9.44
CA GLU A 142 -1.73 -8.20 -10.08
C GLU A 142 -1.71 -7.58 -11.47
N SER A 143 -1.16 -6.36 -11.60
CA SER A 143 -1.11 -5.64 -12.89
C SER A 143 -0.25 -6.33 -13.94
N LEU A 144 0.73 -7.13 -13.55
CA LEU A 144 1.52 -7.98 -14.47
C LEU A 144 0.88 -9.36 -14.69
N GLY A 145 -0.30 -9.64 -14.12
CA GLY A 145 -0.95 -10.95 -14.20
C GLY A 145 -0.19 -12.08 -13.51
N ARG A 146 0.73 -11.77 -12.60
CA ARG A 146 1.52 -12.76 -11.85
C ARG A 146 0.75 -13.39 -10.71
N GLN A 147 -0.17 -12.63 -10.09
CA GLN A 147 -1.01 -13.10 -8.98
C GLN A 147 -2.41 -12.52 -9.09
N ARG A 148 -3.41 -13.27 -8.60
CA ARG A 148 -4.80 -12.81 -8.48
C ARG A 148 -5.15 -12.62 -7.01
N TYR A 149 -5.92 -11.59 -6.71
CA TYR A 149 -6.31 -11.20 -5.36
C TYR A 149 -7.82 -11.09 -5.22
N GLY A 150 -8.30 -11.23 -3.98
CA GLY A 150 -9.72 -11.17 -3.61
C GLY A 150 -10.43 -12.52 -3.67
N ASP A 151 -11.60 -12.59 -3.05
CA ASP A 151 -12.46 -13.77 -3.05
C ASP A 151 -13.93 -13.32 -3.26
N PRO A 152 -14.50 -13.53 -4.48
CA PRO A 152 -13.85 -14.08 -5.67
C PRO A 152 -12.71 -13.19 -6.20
N PRO A 153 -11.73 -13.76 -6.91
CA PRO A 153 -10.65 -12.99 -7.49
C PRO A 153 -11.18 -11.90 -8.44
N ARG A 154 -10.71 -10.66 -8.26
CA ARG A 154 -11.13 -9.57 -9.14
C ARG A 154 -10.54 -9.72 -10.54
N ALA A 155 -11.33 -9.33 -11.55
CA ALA A 155 -10.90 -9.35 -12.94
C ALA A 155 -10.02 -8.12 -13.22
N VAL A 156 -8.77 -8.35 -13.61
CA VAL A 156 -7.82 -7.29 -14.00
C VAL A 156 -7.24 -7.64 -15.35
N THR A 157 -7.25 -6.68 -16.28
CA THR A 157 -6.53 -6.80 -17.54
C THR A 157 -5.05 -6.49 -17.28
N PRO A 158 -4.13 -7.43 -17.56
CA PRO A 158 -2.71 -7.19 -17.34
C PRO A 158 -2.19 -5.99 -18.15
N ALA A 159 -1.36 -5.17 -17.51
CA ALA A 159 -0.64 -4.09 -18.15
C ALA A 159 0.54 -4.65 -18.96
N ALA A 160 0.82 -4.03 -20.10
CA ALA A 160 1.99 -4.39 -20.90
C ALA A 160 3.30 -3.98 -20.21
N LYS A 161 3.26 -2.93 -19.38
CA LYS A 161 4.40 -2.42 -18.63
C LYS A 161 3.99 -1.93 -17.25
N VAL A 162 4.87 -2.20 -16.27
CA VAL A 162 4.77 -1.63 -14.92
C VAL A 162 6.11 -1.00 -14.57
N THR A 163 6.09 0.28 -14.19
CA THR A 163 7.28 1.02 -13.74
C THR A 163 7.08 1.48 -12.29
N LEU A 164 8.10 1.30 -11.46
CA LEU A 164 8.17 1.85 -10.11
C LEU A 164 9.24 2.95 -10.07
N CYS A 165 8.82 4.19 -9.88
CA CYS A 165 9.69 5.29 -9.49
C CYS A 165 9.73 5.32 -7.95
N TYR A 166 10.88 5.02 -7.36
CA TYR A 166 11.02 4.88 -5.91
C TYR A 166 12.11 5.81 -5.39
N GLY A 167 11.69 6.79 -4.59
CA GLY A 167 12.56 7.78 -3.95
C GLY A 167 12.73 7.53 -2.46
N ALA A 168 13.94 7.75 -1.95
CA ALA A 168 14.28 7.70 -0.54
C ALA A 168 15.36 8.74 -0.20
N ARG A 169 15.58 8.99 1.09
CA ARG A 169 16.66 9.91 1.54
C ARG A 169 18.06 9.40 1.19
N SER A 170 18.28 8.09 1.38
CA SER A 170 19.54 7.41 1.08
C SER A 170 19.28 5.96 0.72
N ALA A 171 20.30 5.27 0.17
CA ALA A 171 20.25 3.86 -0.20
C ALA A 171 19.78 2.94 0.93
N ASP A 172 20.12 3.26 2.18
CA ASP A 172 19.80 2.48 3.37
C ASP A 172 18.30 2.34 3.62
N TYR A 173 17.49 3.29 3.13
CA TYR A 173 16.03 3.30 3.28
C TYR A 173 15.28 2.63 2.12
N LEU A 174 15.99 2.18 1.09
CA LEU A 174 15.37 1.50 -0.06
C LEU A 174 15.05 0.05 0.30
N ALA A 175 13.80 -0.20 0.67
CA ALA A 175 13.33 -1.52 1.09
C ALA A 175 12.60 -2.25 -0.05
N GLY A 176 12.81 -3.56 -0.17
CA GLY A 176 12.04 -4.44 -1.06
C GLY A 176 12.31 -4.24 -2.55
N VAL A 177 13.38 -3.57 -2.95
CA VAL A 177 13.71 -3.31 -4.38
C VAL A 177 13.77 -4.61 -5.18
N GLU A 178 14.39 -5.62 -4.61
CA GLU A 178 14.57 -6.93 -5.23
C GLU A 178 13.25 -7.69 -5.43
N ASP A 179 12.25 -7.42 -4.58
CA ASP A 179 10.92 -8.04 -4.71
C ASP A 179 10.23 -7.54 -5.99
N PHE A 180 10.29 -6.23 -6.27
CA PHE A 180 9.77 -5.64 -7.51
C PHE A 180 10.55 -6.10 -8.74
N GLN A 181 11.87 -6.17 -8.65
CA GLN A 181 12.71 -6.63 -9.76
C GLN A 181 12.40 -8.09 -10.14
N ARG A 182 12.18 -8.97 -9.15
CA ARG A 182 11.78 -10.37 -9.39
C ARG A 182 10.44 -10.51 -10.09
N LEU A 183 9.52 -9.57 -9.90
CA LEU A 183 8.26 -9.54 -10.64
C LEU A 183 8.40 -9.08 -12.10
N GLY A 184 9.54 -8.48 -12.47
CA GLY A 184 9.77 -7.89 -13.79
C GLY A 184 9.31 -6.43 -13.91
N VAL A 185 9.19 -5.72 -12.78
CA VAL A 185 8.90 -4.28 -12.74
C VAL A 185 10.13 -3.48 -13.21
N ASP A 186 9.93 -2.47 -14.04
CA ASP A 186 10.96 -1.46 -14.39
C ASP A 186 11.18 -0.56 -13.17
N VAL A 187 12.19 -0.87 -12.34
CA VAL A 187 12.46 -0.14 -11.08
C VAL A 187 13.46 0.98 -11.33
N ARG A 188 13.03 2.21 -11.09
CA ARG A 188 13.84 3.43 -11.15
C ARG A 188 13.98 4.01 -9.77
N LEU A 189 15.20 4.21 -9.34
CA LEU A 189 15.54 4.65 -7.99
C LEU A 189 16.08 6.08 -7.98
N SER A 190 15.67 6.86 -6.98
CA SER A 190 16.32 8.14 -6.63
C SER A 190 16.63 8.21 -5.15
N THR A 191 17.70 8.89 -4.80
CA THR A 191 18.04 9.21 -3.41
C THR A 191 18.41 10.68 -3.29
N ASP A 192 17.98 11.31 -2.20
CA ASP A 192 18.24 12.73 -1.96
C ASP A 192 19.74 13.02 -1.84
N ASP A 193 20.51 12.06 -1.33
CA ASP A 193 21.97 12.14 -1.15
C ASP A 193 22.80 11.58 -2.32
N GLY A 194 22.15 11.04 -3.36
CA GLY A 194 22.81 10.43 -4.51
C GLY A 194 23.48 9.07 -4.25
N SER A 195 23.24 8.44 -3.08
CA SER A 195 23.88 7.18 -2.71
C SER A 195 23.45 5.97 -3.56
N ARG A 196 22.29 6.06 -4.23
CA ARG A 196 21.80 5.03 -5.17
C ARG A 196 20.82 5.60 -6.19
N GLY A 197 21.03 5.30 -7.47
CA GLY A 197 20.14 5.73 -8.55
C GLY A 197 20.34 7.20 -8.92
N HIS A 198 19.25 7.88 -9.28
CA HIS A 198 19.24 9.30 -9.59
C HIS A 198 19.48 10.13 -8.32
N HIS A 199 20.41 11.10 -8.38
CA HIS A 199 20.58 12.09 -7.31
C HIS A 199 19.53 13.18 -7.48
N GLY A 200 18.48 13.16 -6.68
CA GLY A 200 17.34 14.09 -6.80
C GLY A 200 16.02 13.48 -6.38
N LEU A 201 14.93 14.11 -6.78
CA LEU A 201 13.60 13.76 -6.35
C LEU A 201 12.98 12.64 -7.21
N VAL A 202 12.07 11.90 -6.63
CA VAL A 202 11.31 10.87 -7.36
C VAL A 202 10.46 11.44 -8.50
N THR A 203 10.07 12.72 -8.41
CA THR A 203 9.35 13.46 -9.45
C THR A 203 10.18 13.64 -10.72
N ASP A 204 11.51 13.68 -10.62
CA ASP A 204 12.39 13.74 -11.78
C ASP A 204 12.30 12.45 -12.59
N LEU A 205 12.24 11.30 -11.90
CA LEU A 205 12.03 9.99 -12.52
C LEU A 205 10.66 9.89 -13.20
N LEU A 206 9.61 10.38 -12.52
CA LEU A 206 8.27 10.41 -13.11
C LEU A 206 8.23 11.31 -14.35
N SER A 207 8.84 12.49 -14.30
CA SER A 207 8.92 13.41 -15.44
C SER A 207 9.56 12.73 -16.66
N GLN A 208 10.67 12.00 -16.45
CA GLN A 208 11.32 11.24 -17.53
C GLN A 208 10.41 10.15 -18.10
N VAL A 209 9.67 9.41 -17.24
CA VAL A 209 8.72 8.39 -17.68
C VAL A 209 7.61 9.01 -18.51
N LEU A 210 7.02 10.12 -18.05
CA LEU A 210 5.91 10.77 -18.73
C LEU A 210 6.34 11.43 -20.04
N ALA A 211 7.53 12.02 -20.10
CA ALA A 211 8.07 12.64 -21.32
C ALA A 211 8.38 11.61 -22.43
N THR A 212 8.76 10.38 -22.06
CA THR A 212 9.16 9.32 -23.01
C THR A 212 8.08 8.26 -23.23
N ARG A 213 6.87 8.43 -22.68
CA ARG A 213 5.80 7.45 -22.84
C ARG A 213 5.31 7.38 -24.28
N THR A 214 5.04 6.18 -24.74
CA THR A 214 4.50 5.90 -26.10
C THR A 214 3.09 5.30 -26.04
N THR A 215 2.59 4.98 -24.85
CA THR A 215 1.30 4.33 -24.64
C THR A 215 0.51 5.06 -23.55
N ALA A 216 -0.79 4.79 -23.50
CA ALA A 216 -1.64 5.27 -22.41
C ALA A 216 -1.13 4.76 -21.04
N CYS A 217 -0.96 5.66 -20.08
CA CYS A 217 -0.50 5.31 -18.75
C CYS A 217 -1.43 5.84 -17.67
N ARG A 218 -1.33 5.25 -16.50
CA ARG A 218 -1.96 5.68 -15.25
C ARG A 218 -0.90 5.76 -14.17
N VAL A 219 -0.94 6.83 -13.39
CA VAL A 219 -0.04 7.02 -12.23
C VAL A 219 -0.78 6.61 -10.96
N VAL A 220 -0.07 5.94 -10.06
CA VAL A 220 -0.52 5.67 -8.69
C VAL A 220 0.59 6.11 -7.75
N CYS A 221 0.31 6.91 -6.73
CA CYS A 221 1.35 7.38 -5.83
C CYS A 221 1.00 7.21 -4.35
N CYS A 222 2.06 6.94 -3.55
CA CYS A 222 1.99 6.84 -2.10
C CYS A 222 3.30 7.35 -1.48
N GLY A 223 3.21 8.17 -0.43
CA GLY A 223 4.37 8.76 0.23
C GLY A 223 4.05 10.08 0.95
N PRO A 224 5.06 10.91 1.22
CA PRO A 224 4.87 12.21 1.87
C PRO A 224 3.92 13.13 1.10
N GLU A 225 3.09 13.88 1.81
CA GLU A 225 2.05 14.75 1.23
C GLU A 225 2.59 15.72 0.17
N VAL A 226 3.73 16.35 0.43
CA VAL A 226 4.38 17.26 -0.54
C VAL A 226 4.79 16.54 -1.84
N MET A 227 5.22 15.29 -1.74
CA MET A 227 5.50 14.45 -2.91
C MET A 227 4.21 14.11 -3.67
N LEU A 228 3.14 13.71 -2.95
CA LEU A 228 1.84 13.39 -3.55
C LEU A 228 1.29 14.57 -4.33
N GLN A 229 1.37 15.77 -3.77
CA GLN A 229 0.95 17.00 -4.44
C GLN A 229 1.76 17.26 -5.72
N ALA A 230 3.09 17.15 -5.66
CA ALA A 230 3.96 17.33 -6.82
C ALA A 230 3.71 16.30 -7.92
N VAL A 231 3.51 15.03 -7.55
CA VAL A 231 3.16 13.94 -8.48
C VAL A 231 1.81 14.22 -9.15
N ALA A 232 0.78 14.60 -8.39
CA ALA A 232 -0.53 14.90 -8.93
C ALA A 232 -0.49 16.09 -9.92
N GLN A 233 0.24 17.16 -9.59
CA GLN A 233 0.44 18.29 -10.48
C GLN A 233 1.16 17.90 -11.77
N LEU A 234 2.21 17.09 -11.66
CA LEU A 234 2.97 16.61 -12.83
C LEU A 234 2.11 15.72 -13.73
N ALA A 235 1.34 14.79 -13.14
CA ALA A 235 0.42 13.94 -13.88
C ALA A 235 -0.66 14.77 -14.59
N ALA A 236 -1.25 15.78 -13.92
CA ALA A 236 -2.23 16.67 -14.50
C ALA A 236 -1.66 17.48 -15.69
N ALA A 237 -0.42 18.00 -15.56
CA ALA A 237 0.25 18.73 -16.64
C ALA A 237 0.50 17.86 -17.88
N HIS A 238 0.56 16.55 -17.72
CA HIS A 238 0.68 15.58 -18.81
C HIS A 238 -0.65 14.89 -19.19
N GLU A 239 -1.78 15.34 -18.63
CA GLU A 239 -3.11 14.77 -18.86
C GLU A 239 -3.18 13.26 -18.57
N VAL A 240 -2.52 12.82 -17.50
CA VAL A 240 -2.45 11.41 -17.09
C VAL A 240 -3.31 11.21 -15.83
N PRO A 241 -4.22 10.22 -15.80
CA PRO A 241 -4.94 9.85 -14.60
C PRO A 241 -3.99 9.50 -13.45
N CYS A 242 -4.27 10.03 -12.25
CA CYS A 242 -3.43 9.84 -11.08
C CYS A 242 -4.27 9.51 -9.84
N ASP A 243 -4.02 8.35 -9.26
CA ASP A 243 -4.58 7.98 -7.96
C ASP A 243 -3.56 8.30 -6.85
N VAL A 244 -4.05 8.91 -5.80
CA VAL A 244 -3.23 9.34 -4.66
C VAL A 244 -3.66 8.60 -3.41
N SER A 245 -2.78 7.74 -2.88
CA SER A 245 -3.01 7.06 -1.60
C SER A 245 -2.55 7.94 -0.44
N LEU A 246 -3.52 8.44 0.33
CA LEU A 246 -3.27 9.36 1.44
C LEU A 246 -2.99 8.61 2.74
N GLU A 247 -1.97 9.06 3.48
CA GLU A 247 -1.75 8.65 4.87
C GLU A 247 -2.47 9.61 5.81
N THR A 248 -3.41 9.07 6.60
CA THR A 248 -4.12 9.82 7.64
C THR A 248 -4.07 9.06 8.97
N PRO A 249 -4.16 9.76 10.12
CA PRO A 249 -4.28 9.08 11.41
C PRO A 249 -5.52 8.19 11.43
N MET A 250 -5.35 6.92 11.78
CA MET A 250 -6.46 5.96 11.86
C MET A 250 -6.54 5.35 13.27
N ALA A 251 -7.72 5.41 13.88
CA ALA A 251 -7.99 4.75 15.15
C ALA A 251 -8.80 3.45 14.96
N CYS A 252 -9.84 3.44 14.13
CA CYS A 252 -10.69 2.25 13.90
C CYS A 252 -10.45 1.56 12.56
N GLY A 253 -10.17 2.30 11.50
CA GLY A 253 -10.03 1.79 10.12
C GLY A 253 -11.34 1.41 9.42
N ILE A 254 -12.49 1.52 10.10
CA ILE A 254 -13.82 1.05 9.64
C ILE A 254 -14.85 2.17 9.45
N GLY A 255 -14.40 3.43 9.41
CA GLY A 255 -15.25 4.57 9.09
C GLY A 255 -16.09 5.14 10.23
N ILE A 256 -15.93 4.70 11.48
CA ILE A 256 -16.79 5.11 12.60
C ILE A 256 -16.22 6.31 13.37
N CYS A 257 -14.90 6.36 13.59
CA CYS A 257 -14.28 7.32 14.52
C CYS A 257 -13.96 8.68 13.91
N PHE A 258 -14.02 8.82 12.60
CA PHE A 258 -13.72 10.05 11.84
C PHE A 258 -12.30 10.62 12.06
N SER A 259 -11.36 9.83 12.59
CA SER A 259 -9.97 10.30 12.78
C SER A 259 -9.19 10.42 11.46
N CYS A 260 -9.67 9.77 10.39
CA CYS A 260 -8.97 9.68 9.11
C CYS A 260 -9.56 10.60 8.02
N VAL A 261 -10.24 11.68 8.40
CA VAL A 261 -10.85 12.58 7.41
C VAL A 261 -9.80 13.41 6.66
N ALA A 262 -9.97 13.48 5.35
CA ALA A 262 -9.22 14.37 4.47
C ALA A 262 -10.18 15.31 3.73
N LYS A 263 -9.73 16.52 3.43
CA LYS A 263 -10.49 17.52 2.67
C LYS A 263 -10.28 17.25 1.20
N ILE A 264 -11.32 16.79 0.52
CA ILE A 264 -11.28 16.39 -0.90
C ILE A 264 -12.22 17.30 -1.71
N LYS A 265 -11.75 17.75 -2.87
CA LYS A 265 -12.58 18.45 -3.85
C LYS A 265 -13.25 17.42 -4.77
N ASP A 266 -14.51 17.63 -5.08
CA ASP A 266 -15.23 16.90 -6.12
C ASP A 266 -14.98 17.50 -7.52
N ALA A 267 -15.59 16.89 -8.54
CA ALA A 267 -15.46 17.33 -9.93
C ALA A 267 -16.05 18.75 -10.17
N SER A 268 -16.95 19.24 -9.31
CA SER A 268 -17.53 20.59 -9.38
C SER A 268 -16.65 21.65 -8.70
N GLY A 269 -15.56 21.23 -8.02
CA GLY A 269 -14.70 22.10 -7.23
C GLY A 269 -15.20 22.36 -5.82
N GLN A 270 -16.36 21.81 -5.44
CA GLN A 270 -16.84 21.80 -4.07
C GLN A 270 -15.99 20.84 -3.23
N TRP A 271 -15.81 21.16 -1.95
CA TRP A 271 -15.02 20.31 -1.07
C TRP A 271 -15.88 19.72 0.04
N ASP A 272 -15.52 18.52 0.47
CA ASP A 272 -16.12 17.84 1.60
C ASP A 272 -15.06 17.02 2.34
N TYR A 273 -15.35 16.63 3.56
CA TYR A 273 -14.51 15.71 4.32
C TYR A 273 -14.83 14.26 3.94
N LYS A 274 -13.81 13.53 3.49
CA LYS A 274 -13.88 12.10 3.18
C LYS A 274 -13.03 11.28 4.16
N ARG A 275 -13.55 10.14 4.58
CA ARG A 275 -12.84 9.19 5.45
C ARG A 275 -11.94 8.32 4.59
N THR A 276 -10.64 8.51 4.65
CA THR A 276 -9.70 7.79 3.79
C THR A 276 -9.74 6.28 4.01
N CYS A 277 -10.11 5.79 5.21
CA CYS A 277 -10.21 4.37 5.50
C CYS A 277 -11.35 3.64 4.79
N VAL A 278 -12.37 4.34 4.27
CA VAL A 278 -13.55 3.72 3.62
C VAL A 278 -13.97 4.40 2.32
N GLU A 279 -13.50 5.62 2.03
CA GLU A 279 -13.87 6.39 0.85
C GLU A 279 -12.69 6.67 -0.10
N GLY A 280 -11.47 6.21 0.26
CA GLY A 280 -10.27 6.32 -0.55
C GLY A 280 -9.75 4.98 -1.04
N PRO A 281 -8.69 5.00 -1.88
CA PRO A 281 -7.64 4.02 -1.72
C PRO A 281 -6.77 4.39 -0.53
#